data_579a9bb1f2c6a18475a99905a2f19d81
#
_entry.id   579a9bb1f2c6a18475a99905a2f19d81
#
_cell.length_a   1.000
_cell.length_b   1.000
_cell.length_c   1.000
_cell.angle_alpha   90.00
_cell.angle_beta   90.00
_cell.angle_gamma   90.00
#
_symmetry.space_group_name_H-M   'P 1'
#
loop_
_entity.id
_entity.type
_entity.pdbx_description
1 polymer ?
#
loop_
_entity_poly.entity_id
_entity_poly.type
_entity_poly.pdbx_seq_one_letter_code
_entity_poly.pdbx_strand_id
1 'polypeptide(L)'
;MTTEEQTEIEGGYRQYAIEEYHPHVEPYYVPTGDEVELFEAAFASKIPVLLKGPTGCGKTRFVEYMAWKLGRPLTIVKDKGTPNEKSEKGAFQALPLITVACHEDLTASDLVGRYLLEGESTRWIDGPLTRAVKVGAIAYLDEIVEARKDTTVLIHPLTDHRRVLPIEKRGQILEAREGFLLVISYNPGYQSALKDLKHSTRQRFISLEFTHPRKELEAKIIAHESGVSDDVAQDLAKLGEKVRNLREHGLSEGVSTRLLVYTGKMMHAGISPRRACQVGVVWALTDDADVQRSIEEVASSIFE
;
A
#
# COMPACT_ATOMS: atom_id res chain seq x y z
N MET A 1 -6.96 37.69 6.57
CA MET A 1 -6.72 37.56 5.13
C MET A 1 -5.27 37.17 4.96
N THR A 2 -5.01 35.92 4.89
CA THR A 2 -3.68 35.35 4.56
C THR A 2 -3.92 34.38 3.43
N THR A 3 -3.43 34.79 2.29
CA THR A 3 -3.52 34.18 0.98
C THR A 3 -2.82 32.81 1.01
N GLU A 4 -3.57 31.73 0.82
CA GLU A 4 -3.04 30.47 0.34
C GLU A 4 -2.60 30.69 -1.11
N GLU A 5 -1.33 30.96 -1.33
CA GLU A 5 -0.73 30.84 -2.65
C GLU A 5 -0.62 29.36 -3.01
N GLN A 6 -1.68 28.84 -3.61
CA GLN A 6 -1.60 27.62 -4.41
C GLN A 6 -0.78 27.98 -5.64
N THR A 7 0.47 27.59 -5.65
CA THR A 7 1.32 27.71 -6.83
C THR A 7 0.87 26.65 -7.84
N GLU A 8 -0.12 26.97 -8.67
CA GLU A 8 -0.40 26.21 -9.89
C GLU A 8 0.82 26.37 -10.80
N ILE A 9 1.53 25.27 -11.01
CA ILE A 9 2.57 25.20 -12.03
C ILE A 9 1.89 24.94 -13.36
N GLU A 10 2.16 25.75 -14.37
CA GLU A 10 1.71 25.54 -15.75
C GLU A 10 2.02 24.08 -16.17
N GLY A 11 0.99 23.35 -16.62
CA GLY A 11 1.13 21.98 -17.08
C GLY A 11 0.49 20.88 -16.22
N GLY A 12 -0.28 21.23 -15.17
CA GLY A 12 -1.03 20.27 -14.35
C GLY A 12 -0.18 19.50 -13.33
N TYR A 13 1.08 19.86 -13.14
CA TYR A 13 1.95 19.28 -12.11
C TYR A 13 1.84 20.10 -10.82
N ARG A 14 1.65 19.44 -9.69
CA ARG A 14 1.69 20.08 -8.37
C ARG A 14 2.69 19.37 -7.45
N GLN A 15 3.31 20.12 -6.54
CA GLN A 15 4.09 19.51 -5.47
C GLN A 15 3.12 19.01 -4.39
N TYR A 16 3.31 17.75 -3.96
CA TYR A 16 2.54 17.21 -2.87
C TYR A 16 2.86 17.91 -1.55
N ALA A 17 1.86 18.52 -0.93
CA ALA A 17 1.94 18.94 0.46
C ALA A 17 1.86 17.73 1.39
N ILE A 18 2.32 17.86 2.64
CA ILE A 18 2.32 16.76 3.59
C ILE A 18 0.91 16.32 3.94
N GLU A 19 -0.05 17.24 3.90
CA GLU A 19 -1.47 17.03 4.15
C GLU A 19 -2.10 16.04 3.17
N GLU A 20 -1.55 15.93 1.96
CA GLU A 20 -2.04 15.01 0.93
C GLU A 20 -1.68 13.54 1.19
N TYR A 21 -0.75 13.30 2.11
CA TYR A 21 -0.38 11.96 2.55
C TYR A 21 -1.24 11.43 3.71
N HIS A 22 -2.20 12.21 4.19
CA HIS A 22 -3.12 11.77 5.23
C HIS A 22 -4.36 11.13 4.60
N PRO A 23 -4.74 9.91 4.98
CA PRO A 23 -6.05 9.38 4.62
C PRO A 23 -7.16 10.28 5.18
N HIS A 24 -7.99 10.85 4.32
CA HIS A 24 -9.08 11.76 4.72
C HIS A 24 -10.35 11.02 5.15
N VAL A 25 -10.51 9.78 4.71
CA VAL A 25 -11.66 8.93 4.98
C VAL A 25 -11.14 7.59 5.46
N GLU A 26 -11.88 6.96 6.38
CA GLU A 26 -11.57 5.60 6.83
C GLU A 26 -11.56 4.64 5.63
N PRO A 27 -10.42 4.03 5.32
CA PRO A 27 -10.36 3.03 4.27
C PRO A 27 -11.18 1.79 4.68
N TYR A 28 -12.03 1.30 3.79
CA TYR A 28 -12.75 0.06 4.08
C TYR A 28 -11.77 -1.11 4.12
N TYR A 29 -11.58 -1.65 5.30
CA TYR A 29 -10.74 -2.81 5.56
C TYR A 29 -11.43 -3.76 6.54
N VAL A 30 -11.45 -5.03 6.21
CA VAL A 30 -12.01 -6.07 7.09
C VAL A 30 -10.87 -7.00 7.51
N PRO A 31 -10.55 -7.06 8.81
CA PRO A 31 -9.49 -7.93 9.30
C PRO A 31 -9.75 -9.40 8.97
N THR A 32 -8.70 -10.11 8.58
CA THR A 32 -8.74 -11.54 8.27
C THR A 32 -8.21 -12.41 9.41
N GLY A 33 -7.48 -11.79 10.35
CA GLY A 33 -6.87 -12.42 11.51
C GLY A 33 -6.52 -11.37 12.58
N ASP A 34 -5.34 -11.47 13.13
CA ASP A 34 -4.80 -10.60 14.19
C ASP A 34 -3.82 -9.53 13.68
N GLU A 35 -3.75 -9.34 12.34
CA GLU A 35 -2.80 -8.43 11.70
C GLU A 35 -2.89 -7.00 12.20
N VAL A 36 -4.09 -6.54 12.59
CA VAL A 36 -4.33 -5.19 13.12
C VAL A 36 -3.66 -5.04 14.50
N GLU A 37 -3.90 -5.98 15.40
CA GLU A 37 -3.33 -5.97 16.75
C GLU A 37 -1.79 -6.08 16.71
N LEU A 38 -1.28 -6.97 15.86
CA LEU A 38 0.17 -7.14 15.68
C LEU A 38 0.83 -5.88 15.12
N PHE A 39 0.18 -5.21 14.18
CA PHE A 39 0.71 -3.96 13.63
C PHE A 39 0.68 -2.82 14.66
N GLU A 40 -0.36 -2.71 15.47
CA GLU A 40 -0.44 -1.74 16.59
C GLU A 40 0.69 -1.97 17.59
N ALA A 41 0.94 -3.23 17.96
CA ALA A 41 2.04 -3.61 18.85
C ALA A 41 3.42 -3.27 18.25
N ALA A 42 3.60 -3.53 16.95
CA ALA A 42 4.82 -3.18 16.22
C ALA A 42 5.05 -1.67 16.18
N PHE A 43 3.99 -0.90 15.89
CA PHE A 43 4.04 0.56 15.87
C PHE A 43 4.42 1.14 17.25
N ALA A 44 3.75 0.69 18.32
CA ALA A 44 4.05 1.10 19.68
C ALA A 44 5.49 0.78 20.09
N SER A 45 6.01 -0.35 19.63
CA SER A 45 7.38 -0.81 19.90
C SER A 45 8.41 -0.29 18.91
N LYS A 46 7.99 0.48 17.89
CA LYS A 46 8.86 1.02 16.82
C LYS A 46 9.58 -0.07 16.01
N ILE A 47 8.97 -1.25 15.89
CA ILE A 47 9.53 -2.40 15.16
C ILE A 47 9.07 -2.33 13.70
N PRO A 48 9.98 -2.39 12.71
CA PRO A 48 9.60 -2.34 11.30
C PRO A 48 8.84 -3.62 10.88
N VAL A 49 7.93 -3.45 9.92
CA VAL A 49 6.98 -4.49 9.52
C VAL A 49 7.22 -4.93 8.07
N LEU A 50 7.20 -6.23 7.84
CA LEU A 50 7.23 -6.86 6.53
C LEU A 50 5.86 -7.49 6.25
N LEU A 51 5.19 -7.04 5.19
CA LEU A 51 3.94 -7.62 4.71
C LEU A 51 4.24 -8.63 3.60
N LYS A 52 3.89 -9.88 3.82
CA LYS A 52 4.16 -10.99 2.91
C LYS A 52 2.84 -11.59 2.43
N GLY A 53 2.67 -11.76 1.13
CA GLY A 53 1.45 -12.38 0.58
C GLY A 53 1.24 -12.10 -0.90
N PRO A 54 0.27 -12.76 -1.54
CA PRO A 54 0.02 -12.67 -2.97
C PRO A 54 -0.41 -11.27 -3.42
N THR A 55 -0.37 -11.03 -4.73
CA THR A 55 -0.85 -9.78 -5.33
C THR A 55 -2.35 -9.59 -5.07
N GLY A 56 -2.74 -8.35 -4.72
CA GLY A 56 -4.14 -7.97 -4.57
C GLY A 56 -4.90 -8.64 -3.42
N CYS A 57 -4.20 -9.19 -2.40
CA CYS A 57 -4.80 -9.70 -1.16
C CYS A 57 -5.09 -8.62 -0.09
N GLY A 58 -4.85 -7.33 -0.40
CA GLY A 58 -5.23 -6.24 0.50
C GLY A 58 -4.09 -5.59 1.29
N LYS A 59 -2.80 -5.93 1.08
CA LYS A 59 -1.65 -5.36 1.82
C LYS A 59 -1.64 -3.83 1.83
N THR A 60 -1.76 -3.20 0.67
CA THR A 60 -1.76 -1.72 0.57
C THR A 60 -2.96 -1.11 1.28
N ARG A 61 -4.16 -1.70 1.11
CA ARG A 61 -5.37 -1.26 1.80
C ARG A 61 -5.25 -1.37 3.33
N PHE A 62 -4.59 -2.42 3.81
CA PHE A 62 -4.28 -2.59 5.23
C PHE A 62 -3.40 -1.47 5.75
N VAL A 63 -2.33 -1.10 5.03
CA VAL A 63 -1.44 0.00 5.47
C VAL A 63 -2.18 1.34 5.47
N GLU A 64 -3.03 1.61 4.48
CA GLU A 64 -3.90 2.79 4.45
C GLU A 64 -4.84 2.83 5.67
N TYR A 65 -5.49 1.71 5.98
CA TYR A 65 -6.35 1.58 7.14
C TYR A 65 -5.58 1.80 8.46
N MET A 66 -4.39 1.23 8.59
CA MET A 66 -3.56 1.42 9.78
C MET A 66 -3.06 2.85 9.93
N ALA A 67 -2.71 3.53 8.84
CA ALA A 67 -2.36 4.95 8.87
C ALA A 67 -3.54 5.81 9.37
N TRP A 68 -4.75 5.47 8.96
CA TRP A 68 -5.96 6.11 9.47
C TRP A 68 -6.21 5.75 10.95
N LYS A 69 -6.18 4.47 11.30
CA LYS A 69 -6.49 3.96 12.64
C LYS A 69 -5.52 4.46 13.71
N LEU A 70 -4.24 4.57 13.39
CA LEU A 70 -3.18 5.07 14.29
C LEU A 70 -3.11 6.59 14.33
N GLY A 71 -4.04 7.29 13.69
CA GLY A 71 -4.12 8.74 13.71
C GLY A 71 -4.17 9.31 15.11
N ARG A 72 -3.71 10.55 15.24
CA ARG A 72 -3.63 11.27 16.52
C ARG A 72 -4.70 12.36 16.57
N PRO A 73 -5.27 12.65 17.75
CA PRO A 73 -6.06 13.87 17.91
C PRO A 73 -5.18 15.07 17.62
N LEU A 74 -5.65 15.99 16.79
CA LEU A 74 -4.97 17.28 16.55
C LEU A 74 -4.89 18.04 17.85
N THR A 75 -3.70 18.19 18.40
CA THR A 75 -3.43 19.16 19.45
C THR A 75 -3.14 20.49 18.76
N ILE A 76 -4.13 21.37 18.74
CA ILE A 76 -3.91 22.74 18.29
C ILE A 76 -3.02 23.39 19.35
N VAL A 77 -1.73 23.54 19.04
CA VAL A 77 -0.82 24.36 19.83
C VAL A 77 -1.21 25.80 19.54
N LYS A 78 -2.04 26.39 20.40
CA LYS A 78 -2.32 27.83 20.34
C LYS A 78 -1.06 28.59 20.72
N ASP A 79 -0.62 29.48 19.88
CA ASP A 79 0.37 30.49 20.23
C ASP A 79 -0.08 31.24 21.49
N LYS A 80 0.85 31.42 22.41
CA LYS A 80 0.60 32.11 23.69
C LYS A 80 0.18 33.56 23.43
N GLY A 81 -1.12 33.87 23.47
CA GLY A 81 -1.52 35.24 23.30
C GLY A 81 -2.97 35.64 23.49
N THR A 82 -3.95 34.77 23.72
CA THR A 82 -5.33 35.22 24.01
C THR A 82 -6.06 34.24 24.95
N PRO A 83 -6.54 34.66 26.11
CA PRO A 83 -7.43 33.87 26.95
C PRO A 83 -8.87 34.06 26.49
N ASN A 84 -9.45 33.07 25.91
CA ASN A 84 -10.86 32.78 25.66
C ASN A 84 -11.12 32.31 24.23
N GLU A 85 -10.92 31.04 24.01
CA GLU A 85 -11.73 30.32 23.05
C GLU A 85 -11.77 28.85 23.44
N LYS A 86 -12.97 28.29 23.42
CA LYS A 86 -13.27 26.89 23.76
C LYS A 86 -12.40 25.99 22.87
N SER A 87 -11.59 25.14 23.49
CA SER A 87 -10.87 24.10 22.77
C SER A 87 -11.89 23.24 22.03
N GLU A 88 -11.89 23.28 20.72
CA GLU A 88 -12.56 22.25 19.91
C GLU A 88 -11.89 20.93 20.24
N LYS A 89 -12.61 20.08 20.95
CA LYS A 89 -12.18 18.71 21.22
C LYS A 89 -12.17 17.94 19.90
N GLY A 90 -10.94 17.55 19.46
CA GLY A 90 -10.83 16.33 18.74
C GLY A 90 -11.02 16.37 17.22
N ALA A 91 -10.36 17.29 16.51
CA ALA A 91 -10.07 16.99 15.12
C ALA A 91 -9.08 15.80 15.08
N PHE A 92 -9.51 14.69 14.50
CA PHE A 92 -8.69 13.50 14.29
C PHE A 92 -7.86 13.69 13.01
N GLN A 93 -6.56 13.42 13.09
CA GLN A 93 -5.69 13.40 11.91
C GLN A 93 -5.02 12.03 11.81
N ALA A 94 -5.26 11.35 10.70
CA ALA A 94 -4.55 10.13 10.36
C ALA A 94 -3.04 10.36 10.33
N LEU A 95 -2.24 9.32 10.56
CA LEU A 95 -0.80 9.41 10.33
C LEU A 95 -0.52 9.63 8.83
N PRO A 96 0.50 10.43 8.49
CA PRO A 96 0.89 10.54 7.08
C PRO A 96 1.39 9.17 6.59
N LEU A 97 0.92 8.76 5.41
CA LEU A 97 1.36 7.55 4.72
C LEU A 97 2.08 7.92 3.44
N ILE A 98 3.37 7.60 3.35
CA ILE A 98 4.15 7.81 2.15
C ILE A 98 4.44 6.45 1.51
N THR A 99 3.75 6.17 0.41
CA THR A 99 3.89 4.93 -0.34
C THR A 99 4.83 5.12 -1.52
N VAL A 100 5.75 4.17 -1.70
CA VAL A 100 6.66 4.11 -2.83
C VAL A 100 6.53 2.73 -3.47
N ALA A 101 6.11 2.67 -4.73
CA ALA A 101 6.17 1.46 -5.54
C ALA A 101 7.63 1.23 -5.97
N CYS A 102 8.20 0.12 -5.53
CA CYS A 102 9.57 -0.22 -5.87
C CYS A 102 9.63 -0.88 -7.26
N HIS A 103 10.66 -0.53 -8.03
CA HIS A 103 10.92 -1.06 -9.37
C HIS A 103 12.43 -1.09 -9.64
N GLU A 104 12.86 -1.72 -10.72
CA GLU A 104 14.26 -1.97 -11.04
C GLU A 104 15.10 -0.68 -11.21
N ASP A 105 14.48 0.41 -11.65
CA ASP A 105 15.16 1.70 -11.84
C ASP A 105 15.20 2.56 -10.58
N LEU A 106 14.47 2.17 -9.51
CA LEU A 106 14.44 2.93 -8.26
C LEU A 106 15.83 2.89 -7.59
N THR A 107 16.42 4.05 -7.44
CA THR A 107 17.74 4.21 -6.79
C THR A 107 17.59 4.69 -5.34
N ALA A 108 18.64 4.48 -4.54
CA ALA A 108 18.73 5.05 -3.19
C ALA A 108 18.55 6.59 -3.21
N SER A 109 19.05 7.25 -4.27
CA SER A 109 18.89 8.71 -4.43
C SER A 109 17.44 9.14 -4.62
N ASP A 110 16.62 8.33 -5.28
CA ASP A 110 15.20 8.66 -5.46
C ASP A 110 14.45 8.59 -4.14
N LEU A 111 14.83 7.68 -3.25
CA LEU A 111 14.26 7.58 -1.91
C LEU A 111 14.75 8.68 -0.96
N VAL A 112 16.05 9.00 -1.00
CA VAL A 112 16.68 9.94 -0.06
C VAL A 112 16.54 11.37 -0.52
N GLY A 113 16.78 11.65 -1.80
CA GLY A 113 16.73 12.97 -2.38
C GLY A 113 17.89 13.26 -3.31
N ARG A 114 17.78 14.38 -4.00
CA ARG A 114 18.71 14.80 -5.03
C ARG A 114 18.84 16.32 -5.10
N TYR A 115 19.97 16.77 -5.64
CA TYR A 115 20.12 18.15 -6.04
C TYR A 115 19.46 18.39 -7.39
N LEU A 116 18.67 19.44 -7.49
CA LEU A 116 18.19 19.99 -8.76
C LEU A 116 18.95 21.27 -9.09
N LEU A 117 19.28 21.43 -10.37
CA LEU A 117 19.85 22.65 -10.89
C LEU A 117 18.72 23.62 -11.21
N GLU A 118 18.72 24.78 -10.56
CA GLU A 118 17.78 25.88 -10.79
C GLU A 118 18.58 27.13 -11.22
N GLY A 119 18.67 27.34 -12.53
CA GLY A 119 19.54 28.40 -13.07
C GLY A 119 21.01 28.14 -12.74
N GLU A 120 21.67 29.07 -12.03
CA GLU A 120 23.09 28.95 -11.61
C GLU A 120 23.24 28.34 -10.19
N SER A 121 22.16 27.98 -9.53
CA SER A 121 22.16 27.42 -8.18
C SER A 121 21.67 25.98 -8.15
N THR A 122 22.06 25.26 -7.09
CA THR A 122 21.54 23.91 -6.84
C THR A 122 20.68 23.89 -5.59
N ARG A 123 19.50 23.29 -5.70
CA ARG A 123 18.60 23.09 -4.57
C ARG A 123 18.46 21.61 -4.26
N TRP A 124 18.56 21.27 -2.98
CA TRP A 124 18.26 19.93 -2.52
C TRP A 124 16.76 19.70 -2.42
N ILE A 125 16.29 18.57 -2.95
CA ILE A 125 14.90 18.11 -2.80
C ILE A 125 14.92 16.78 -2.05
N ASP A 126 14.18 16.73 -0.92
CA ASP A 126 14.02 15.52 -0.14
C ASP A 126 13.22 14.47 -0.92
N GLY A 127 13.72 13.24 -0.94
CA GLY A 127 12.98 12.09 -1.44
C GLY A 127 11.90 11.63 -0.47
N PRO A 128 11.03 10.69 -0.90
CA PRO A 128 9.89 10.23 -0.11
C PRO A 128 10.29 9.62 1.24
N LEU A 129 11.36 8.84 1.29
CA LEU A 129 11.83 8.26 2.55
C LEU A 129 12.34 9.32 3.53
N THR A 130 13.11 10.32 3.04
CA THR A 130 13.58 11.44 3.86
C THR A 130 12.38 12.23 4.42
N ARG A 131 11.37 12.49 3.60
CA ARG A 131 10.14 13.15 4.06
C ARG A 131 9.43 12.34 5.14
N ALA A 132 9.25 11.03 4.92
CA ALA A 132 8.63 10.16 5.91
C ALA A 132 9.34 10.19 7.26
N VAL A 133 10.69 10.08 7.24
CA VAL A 133 11.53 10.13 8.45
C VAL A 133 11.41 11.47 9.17
N LYS A 134 11.38 12.58 8.43
CA LYS A 134 11.28 13.95 8.98
C LYS A 134 9.94 14.25 9.65
N VAL A 135 8.85 13.73 9.11
CA VAL A 135 7.50 14.05 9.63
C VAL A 135 6.96 13.01 10.59
N GLY A 136 7.60 11.85 10.69
CA GLY A 136 7.11 10.73 11.49
C GLY A 136 5.95 9.99 10.82
N ALA A 137 6.07 9.74 9.51
CA ALA A 137 5.08 9.04 8.72
C ALA A 137 5.29 7.52 8.72
N ILE A 138 4.26 6.78 8.31
CA ILE A 138 4.44 5.41 7.84
C ILE A 138 5.06 5.48 6.44
N ALA A 139 6.28 4.96 6.30
CA ALA A 139 6.94 4.78 4.99
C ALA A 139 6.65 3.37 4.49
N TYR A 140 5.86 3.25 3.44
CA TYR A 140 5.49 1.98 2.84
C TYR A 140 6.22 1.78 1.51
N LEU A 141 7.19 0.86 1.48
CA LEU A 141 7.90 0.46 0.27
C LEU A 141 7.26 -0.82 -0.28
N ASP A 142 6.42 -0.64 -1.29
CA ASP A 142 5.67 -1.74 -1.90
C ASP A 142 6.56 -2.48 -2.91
N GLU A 143 6.53 -3.81 -2.87
CA GLU A 143 7.32 -4.71 -3.72
C GLU A 143 8.84 -4.47 -3.63
N ILE A 144 9.37 -4.35 -2.41
CA ILE A 144 10.78 -4.00 -2.14
C ILE A 144 11.80 -4.90 -2.87
N VAL A 145 11.43 -6.12 -3.20
CA VAL A 145 12.29 -7.08 -3.91
C VAL A 145 12.52 -6.70 -5.37
N GLU A 146 11.67 -5.85 -5.95
CA GLU A 146 11.86 -5.30 -7.28
C GLU A 146 12.86 -4.15 -7.31
N ALA A 147 13.15 -3.55 -6.14
CA ALA A 147 14.14 -2.48 -6.05
C ALA A 147 15.58 -3.02 -6.17
N ARG A 148 16.49 -2.13 -6.53
CA ARG A 148 17.92 -2.43 -6.57
C ARG A 148 18.47 -2.78 -5.19
N LYS A 149 19.54 -3.55 -5.16
CA LYS A 149 20.19 -4.01 -3.90
C LYS A 149 20.69 -2.86 -3.03
N ASP A 150 21.12 -1.75 -3.62
CA ASP A 150 21.55 -0.54 -2.91
C ASP A 150 20.40 0.10 -2.11
N THR A 151 19.19 0.09 -2.68
CA THR A 151 17.96 0.54 -2.00
C THR A 151 17.67 -0.27 -0.73
N THR A 152 17.83 -1.60 -0.78
CA THR A 152 17.61 -2.44 0.41
C THR A 152 18.65 -2.24 1.51
N VAL A 153 19.88 -1.86 1.18
CA VAL A 153 20.92 -1.54 2.18
C VAL A 153 20.66 -0.21 2.86
N LEU A 154 20.13 0.77 2.12
CA LEU A 154 19.82 2.11 2.61
C LEU A 154 18.87 2.09 3.82
N ILE A 155 17.91 1.18 3.82
CA ILE A 155 16.89 1.11 4.89
C ILE A 155 17.40 0.44 6.19
N HIS A 156 18.53 -0.26 6.17
CA HIS A 156 19.02 -1.01 7.34
C HIS A 156 19.21 -0.15 8.60
N PRO A 157 19.81 1.07 8.56
CA PRO A 157 19.97 1.89 9.76
C PRO A 157 18.64 2.43 10.33
N LEU A 158 17.56 2.40 9.54
CA LEU A 158 16.21 2.73 10.02
C LEU A 158 15.54 1.57 10.74
N THR A 159 16.04 0.34 10.55
CA THR A 159 15.46 -0.89 11.09
C THR A 159 16.14 -1.38 12.37
N ASP A 160 17.17 -0.71 12.84
CA ASP A 160 17.84 -1.03 14.09
C ASP A 160 17.60 0.05 15.17
N HIS A 161 18.19 -0.13 16.36
CA HIS A 161 18.01 0.77 17.50
C HIS A 161 18.39 2.22 17.23
N ARG A 162 19.24 2.49 16.23
CA ARG A 162 19.70 3.84 15.86
C ARG A 162 18.58 4.65 15.20
N ARG A 163 17.70 4.01 14.41
CA ARG A 163 16.59 4.64 13.71
C ARG A 163 17.00 5.90 12.94
N VAL A 164 18.07 5.78 12.14
CA VAL A 164 18.64 6.91 11.40
C VAL A 164 18.63 6.67 9.90
N LEU A 165 18.52 7.76 9.14
CA LEU A 165 18.70 7.78 7.69
C LEU A 165 19.95 8.61 7.35
N PRO A 166 21.03 7.99 6.85
CA PRO A 166 22.17 8.72 6.33
C PRO A 166 21.81 9.42 5.01
N ILE A 167 22.11 10.71 4.92
CA ILE A 167 21.99 11.53 3.70
C ILE A 167 23.42 11.84 3.22
N GLU A 168 24.09 10.86 2.65
CA GLU A 168 25.52 10.92 2.31
C GLU A 168 25.86 12.14 1.45
N LYS A 169 25.05 12.44 0.43
CA LYS A 169 25.24 13.61 -0.45
C LYS A 169 25.21 14.96 0.28
N ARG A 170 24.70 15.00 1.50
CA ARG A 170 24.67 16.20 2.35
C ARG A 170 25.61 16.09 3.55
N GLY A 171 26.25 14.95 3.75
CA GLY A 171 27.05 14.70 4.96
C GLY A 171 26.23 14.78 6.25
N GLN A 172 24.96 14.40 6.21
CA GLN A 172 24.00 14.52 7.32
C GLN A 172 23.43 13.17 7.70
N ILE A 173 23.05 13.05 8.96
CA ILE A 173 22.30 11.91 9.49
C ILE A 173 20.97 12.46 10.02
N LEU A 174 19.88 11.86 9.60
CA LEU A 174 18.53 12.23 10.02
C LEU A 174 17.99 11.17 10.98
N GLU A 175 17.63 11.57 12.18
CA GLU A 175 16.96 10.71 13.16
C GLU A 175 15.46 10.61 12.84
N ALA A 176 14.91 9.41 12.97
CA ALA A 176 13.49 9.19 12.72
C ALA A 176 12.63 9.83 13.80
N ARG A 177 11.71 10.70 13.37
CA ARG A 177 10.73 11.33 14.28
C ARG A 177 9.77 10.33 14.89
N GLU A 178 9.16 10.75 16.00
CA GLU A 178 8.05 10.01 16.61
C GLU A 178 6.92 9.78 15.60
N GLY A 179 6.38 8.55 15.57
CA GLY A 179 5.39 8.14 14.59
C GLY A 179 5.96 7.51 13.33
N PHE A 180 7.29 7.63 13.08
CA PHE A 180 7.89 6.97 11.93
C PHE A 180 7.86 5.44 12.09
N LEU A 181 7.31 4.77 11.10
CA LEU A 181 7.37 3.31 10.95
C LEU A 181 7.75 2.95 9.50
N LEU A 182 8.73 2.06 9.37
CA LEU A 182 9.06 1.49 8.06
C LEU A 182 8.25 0.22 7.85
N VAL A 183 7.51 0.18 6.76
CA VAL A 183 6.73 -0.97 6.29
C VAL A 183 7.23 -1.34 4.90
N ILE A 184 7.52 -2.60 4.68
CA ILE A 184 7.89 -3.13 3.35
C ILE A 184 6.94 -4.26 2.97
N SER A 185 6.77 -4.49 1.67
CA SER A 185 6.01 -5.65 1.19
C SER A 185 6.78 -6.45 0.15
N TYR A 186 6.43 -7.70 0.02
CA TYR A 186 6.81 -8.52 -1.13
C TYR A 186 5.86 -9.69 -1.33
N ASN A 187 5.89 -10.25 -2.54
CA ASN A 187 5.08 -11.39 -2.95
C ASN A 187 5.97 -12.64 -3.02
N PRO A 188 5.87 -13.58 -2.06
CA PRO A 188 6.63 -14.82 -2.13
C PRO A 188 6.07 -15.72 -3.25
N GLY A 189 6.96 -16.38 -3.99
CA GLY A 189 6.57 -17.43 -4.93
C GLY A 189 6.44 -17.00 -6.40
N TYR A 190 6.54 -15.72 -6.73
CA TYR A 190 6.47 -15.22 -8.13
C TYR A 190 7.83 -14.91 -8.73
N GLN A 191 8.88 -15.00 -7.92
CA GLN A 191 10.17 -14.50 -8.35
C GLN A 191 11.16 -15.65 -8.49
N SER A 192 12.03 -15.53 -9.48
CA SER A 192 13.21 -16.37 -9.57
C SER A 192 13.96 -16.31 -8.24
N ALA A 193 14.61 -17.39 -7.82
CA ALA A 193 15.42 -17.46 -6.59
C ALA A 193 16.48 -16.33 -6.47
N LEU A 194 16.66 -15.55 -7.53
CA LEU A 194 17.58 -14.40 -7.62
C LEU A 194 17.00 -13.09 -7.04
N LYS A 195 15.67 -12.97 -6.92
CA LYS A 195 14.98 -11.76 -6.44
C LYS A 195 14.39 -11.90 -5.02
N ASP A 196 14.94 -12.76 -4.19
CA ASP A 196 14.47 -12.91 -2.81
C ASP A 196 15.19 -11.93 -1.84
N LEU A 197 14.47 -11.51 -0.79
CA LEU A 197 15.08 -10.71 0.27
C LEU A 197 16.16 -11.50 0.99
N LYS A 198 17.33 -10.89 1.15
CA LYS A 198 18.42 -11.48 1.94
C LYS A 198 17.97 -11.77 3.36
N HIS A 199 18.44 -12.88 3.93
CA HIS A 199 18.17 -13.23 5.33
C HIS A 199 18.49 -12.10 6.31
N SER A 200 19.61 -11.39 6.09
CA SER A 200 20.01 -10.25 6.93
C SER A 200 19.01 -9.08 6.88
N THR A 201 18.29 -8.89 5.78
CA THR A 201 17.22 -7.91 5.67
C THR A 201 15.95 -8.42 6.35
N ARG A 202 15.54 -9.67 6.07
CA ARG A 202 14.32 -10.26 6.67
C ARG A 202 14.35 -10.26 8.20
N GLN A 203 15.48 -10.62 8.81
CA GLN A 203 15.66 -10.68 10.27
C GLN A 203 15.57 -9.33 10.98
N ARG A 204 15.38 -8.25 10.24
CA ARG A 204 15.20 -6.90 10.81
C ARG A 204 13.74 -6.50 10.96
N PHE A 205 12.81 -7.33 10.48
CA PHE A 205 11.37 -7.05 10.43
C PHE A 205 10.59 -8.13 11.14
N ILE A 206 9.49 -7.75 11.77
CA ILE A 206 8.43 -8.72 12.03
C ILE A 206 7.65 -8.93 10.73
N SER A 207 7.16 -10.16 10.52
CA SER A 207 6.46 -10.51 9.28
C SER A 207 4.99 -10.79 9.55
N LEU A 208 4.12 -10.08 8.86
CA LEU A 208 2.69 -10.36 8.81
C LEU A 208 2.39 -11.08 7.49
N GLU A 209 1.75 -12.23 7.57
CA GLU A 209 1.42 -13.03 6.40
C GLU A 209 -0.01 -12.77 5.97
N PHE A 210 -0.17 -12.34 4.73
CA PHE A 210 -1.45 -12.07 4.09
C PHE A 210 -1.80 -13.21 3.14
N THR A 211 -3.06 -13.62 3.18
CA THR A 211 -3.66 -14.55 2.24
C THR A 211 -4.90 -13.91 1.62
N HIS A 212 -5.48 -14.55 0.61
CA HIS A 212 -6.79 -14.12 0.14
C HIS A 212 -7.83 -14.32 1.25
N PRO A 213 -8.78 -13.39 1.41
CA PRO A 213 -9.85 -13.53 2.40
C PRO A 213 -10.66 -14.81 2.17
N ARG A 214 -11.24 -15.36 3.24
CA ARG A 214 -12.21 -16.47 3.12
C ARG A 214 -13.40 -15.99 2.29
N LYS A 215 -14.06 -16.91 1.59
CA LYS A 215 -15.14 -16.63 0.63
C LYS A 215 -16.21 -15.68 1.17
N GLU A 216 -16.68 -15.89 2.39
CA GLU A 216 -17.73 -15.06 3.01
C GLU A 216 -17.25 -13.63 3.26
N LEU A 217 -15.98 -13.46 3.61
CA LEU A 217 -15.38 -12.16 3.83
C LEU A 217 -15.06 -11.47 2.51
N GLU A 218 -14.54 -12.23 1.54
CA GLU A 218 -14.25 -11.73 0.20
C GLU A 218 -15.53 -11.24 -0.49
N ALA A 219 -16.64 -11.96 -0.36
CA ALA A 219 -17.94 -11.52 -0.86
C ALA A 219 -18.37 -10.17 -0.28
N LYS A 220 -18.20 -9.95 1.03
CA LYS A 220 -18.50 -8.65 1.66
C LYS A 220 -17.62 -7.53 1.09
N ILE A 221 -16.33 -7.80 0.87
CA ILE A 221 -15.40 -6.83 0.28
C ILE A 221 -15.83 -6.51 -1.16
N ILE A 222 -16.17 -7.53 -1.94
CA ILE A 222 -16.63 -7.35 -3.33
C ILE A 222 -17.92 -6.53 -3.37
N ALA A 223 -18.93 -6.88 -2.56
CA ALA A 223 -20.20 -6.15 -2.51
C ALA A 223 -19.99 -4.67 -2.17
N HIS A 224 -19.22 -4.40 -1.12
CA HIS A 224 -18.94 -3.03 -0.67
C HIS A 224 -18.17 -2.20 -1.73
N GLU A 225 -17.11 -2.76 -2.29
CA GLU A 225 -16.20 -2.04 -3.19
C GLU A 225 -16.74 -1.92 -4.63
N SER A 226 -17.60 -2.86 -5.06
CA SER A 226 -18.14 -2.87 -6.44
C SER A 226 -19.58 -2.37 -6.56
N GLY A 227 -20.35 -2.41 -5.47
CA GLY A 227 -21.74 -2.02 -5.47
C GLY A 227 -22.70 -3.06 -6.08
N VAL A 228 -22.24 -4.28 -6.32
CA VAL A 228 -23.12 -5.40 -6.75
C VAL A 228 -23.93 -5.94 -5.56
N SER A 229 -24.99 -6.70 -5.86
CA SER A 229 -25.76 -7.39 -4.84
C SER A 229 -24.93 -8.46 -4.12
N ASP A 230 -25.37 -8.81 -2.90
CA ASP A 230 -24.70 -9.85 -2.11
C ASP A 230 -24.64 -11.20 -2.83
N ASP A 231 -25.67 -11.57 -3.58
CA ASP A 231 -25.72 -12.82 -4.36
C ASP A 231 -24.61 -12.82 -5.43
N VAL A 232 -24.51 -11.74 -6.21
CA VAL A 232 -23.46 -11.60 -7.24
C VAL A 232 -22.07 -11.57 -6.60
N ALA A 233 -21.90 -10.92 -5.46
CA ALA A 233 -20.65 -10.90 -4.73
C ALA A 233 -20.24 -12.28 -4.22
N GLN A 234 -21.19 -13.08 -3.75
CA GLN A 234 -20.95 -14.48 -3.34
C GLN A 234 -20.55 -15.35 -4.53
N ASP A 235 -21.18 -15.16 -5.68
CA ASP A 235 -20.83 -15.89 -6.90
C ASP A 235 -19.44 -15.50 -7.41
N LEU A 236 -19.07 -14.22 -7.35
CA LEU A 236 -17.71 -13.77 -7.67
C LEU A 236 -16.66 -14.33 -6.69
N ALA A 237 -16.97 -14.37 -5.39
CA ALA A 237 -16.06 -14.96 -4.40
C ALA A 237 -15.91 -16.48 -4.62
N LYS A 238 -17.00 -17.18 -4.99
CA LYS A 238 -16.99 -18.61 -5.36
C LYS A 238 -16.16 -18.85 -6.63
N LEU A 239 -16.28 -17.97 -7.63
CA LEU A 239 -15.41 -17.98 -8.81
C LEU A 239 -13.95 -17.85 -8.41
N GLY A 240 -13.65 -16.88 -7.54
CA GLY A 240 -12.30 -16.63 -7.02
C GLY A 240 -11.68 -17.86 -6.37
N GLU A 241 -12.41 -18.50 -5.48
CA GLU A 241 -11.98 -19.73 -4.81
C GLU A 241 -11.69 -20.86 -5.81
N LYS A 242 -12.62 -21.13 -6.75
CA LYS A 242 -12.43 -22.19 -7.75
C LYS A 242 -11.26 -21.91 -8.68
N VAL A 243 -11.08 -20.67 -9.15
CA VAL A 243 -9.98 -20.30 -10.04
C VAL A 243 -8.63 -20.41 -9.34
N ARG A 244 -8.56 -20.05 -8.05
CA ARG A 244 -7.32 -20.21 -7.25
C ARG A 244 -6.92 -21.69 -7.11
N ASN A 245 -7.88 -22.60 -7.06
CA ASN A 245 -7.62 -24.05 -7.00
C ASN A 245 -7.06 -24.59 -8.33
N LEU A 246 -7.20 -23.87 -9.45
CA LEU A 246 -6.59 -24.26 -10.73
C LEU A 246 -5.07 -24.00 -10.82
N ARG A 247 -4.44 -23.43 -9.80
CA ARG A 247 -2.97 -23.23 -9.75
C ARG A 247 -2.18 -24.51 -9.96
N GLU A 248 -2.68 -25.65 -9.48
CA GLU A 248 -2.06 -26.96 -9.68
C GLU A 248 -2.15 -27.43 -11.14
N HIS A 249 -2.94 -26.75 -11.97
CA HIS A 249 -3.20 -27.09 -13.37
C HIS A 249 -2.61 -26.06 -14.37
N GLY A 250 -1.53 -25.36 -14.00
CA GLY A 250 -0.78 -24.52 -14.94
C GLY A 250 -1.05 -23.02 -14.83
N LEU A 251 -1.93 -22.59 -13.91
CA LEU A 251 -2.12 -21.17 -13.65
C LEU A 251 -1.00 -20.65 -12.72
N SER A 252 -0.20 -19.71 -13.21
CA SER A 252 0.94 -19.17 -12.44
C SER A 252 0.49 -18.41 -11.19
N GLU A 253 -0.60 -17.66 -11.27
CA GLU A 253 -1.17 -16.86 -10.19
C GLU A 253 -2.69 -17.03 -10.14
N GLY A 254 -3.26 -17.16 -8.93
CA GLY A 254 -4.71 -17.17 -8.74
C GLY A 254 -5.31 -15.78 -8.88
N VAL A 255 -6.62 -15.70 -9.15
CA VAL A 255 -7.32 -14.43 -9.23
C VAL A 255 -7.25 -13.64 -7.93
N SER A 256 -6.87 -12.38 -8.00
CA SER A 256 -6.82 -11.48 -6.86
C SER A 256 -8.21 -10.93 -6.51
N THR A 257 -8.42 -10.59 -5.22
CA THR A 257 -9.65 -9.89 -4.78
C THR A 257 -9.87 -8.59 -5.57
N ARG A 258 -8.79 -7.90 -5.96
CA ARG A 258 -8.85 -6.69 -6.80
C ARG A 258 -9.51 -6.96 -8.14
N LEU A 259 -9.15 -8.04 -8.84
CA LEU A 259 -9.78 -8.40 -10.13
C LEU A 259 -11.24 -8.77 -9.95
N LEU A 260 -11.61 -9.46 -8.87
CA LEU A 260 -13.02 -9.77 -8.56
C LEU A 260 -13.83 -8.50 -8.31
N VAL A 261 -13.28 -7.53 -7.58
CA VAL A 261 -13.91 -6.20 -7.39
C VAL A 261 -14.07 -5.48 -8.74
N TYR A 262 -13.05 -5.49 -9.59
CA TYR A 262 -13.15 -4.87 -10.93
C TYR A 262 -14.21 -5.54 -11.79
N THR A 263 -14.28 -6.87 -11.76
CA THR A 263 -15.32 -7.65 -12.44
C THR A 263 -16.72 -7.27 -11.93
N GLY A 264 -16.88 -7.15 -10.60
CA GLY A 264 -18.11 -6.68 -9.98
C GLY A 264 -18.50 -5.27 -10.43
N LYS A 265 -17.55 -4.34 -10.51
CA LYS A 265 -17.79 -2.97 -11.02
C LYS A 265 -18.27 -2.97 -12.47
N MET A 266 -17.72 -3.85 -13.31
CA MET A 266 -18.19 -4.02 -14.69
C MET A 266 -19.63 -4.55 -14.73
N MET A 267 -19.98 -5.52 -13.86
CA MET A 267 -21.35 -6.02 -13.75
C MET A 267 -22.32 -4.95 -13.25
N HIS A 268 -21.91 -4.18 -12.23
CA HIS A 268 -22.68 -3.06 -11.70
C HIS A 268 -22.94 -1.98 -12.75
N ALA A 269 -22.01 -1.78 -13.67
CA ALA A 269 -22.14 -0.88 -14.83
C ALA A 269 -23.00 -1.45 -15.98
N GLY A 270 -23.60 -2.64 -15.80
CA GLY A 270 -24.52 -3.26 -16.78
C GLY A 270 -23.87 -4.20 -17.77
N ILE A 271 -22.60 -4.56 -17.61
CA ILE A 271 -21.97 -5.59 -18.45
C ILE A 271 -22.47 -6.97 -18.00
N SER A 272 -22.82 -7.82 -18.95
CA SER A 272 -23.29 -9.18 -18.64
C SER A 272 -22.25 -9.97 -17.84
N PRO A 273 -22.65 -10.80 -16.87
CA PRO A 273 -21.75 -11.49 -15.96
C PRO A 273 -20.68 -12.30 -16.68
N ARG A 274 -21.03 -13.06 -17.71
CA ARG A 274 -20.06 -13.85 -18.48
C ARG A 274 -19.01 -12.97 -19.17
N ARG A 275 -19.46 -11.85 -19.77
CA ARG A 275 -18.51 -10.93 -20.44
C ARG A 275 -17.62 -10.22 -19.44
N ALA A 276 -18.16 -9.81 -18.30
CA ALA A 276 -17.37 -9.21 -17.21
C ALA A 276 -16.31 -10.19 -16.69
N CYS A 277 -16.67 -11.46 -16.46
CA CYS A 277 -15.72 -12.50 -16.07
C CYS A 277 -14.66 -12.76 -17.13
N GLN A 278 -15.03 -12.77 -18.42
CA GLN A 278 -14.09 -12.98 -19.50
C GLN A 278 -12.99 -11.90 -19.51
N VAL A 279 -13.38 -10.62 -19.46
CA VAL A 279 -12.40 -9.51 -19.51
C VAL A 279 -11.70 -9.25 -18.18
N GLY A 280 -12.38 -9.45 -17.05
CA GLY A 280 -11.87 -9.13 -15.71
C GLY A 280 -11.13 -10.28 -15.02
N VAL A 281 -11.36 -11.53 -15.46
CA VAL A 281 -10.72 -12.71 -14.84
C VAL A 281 -9.96 -13.50 -15.89
N VAL A 282 -10.64 -14.02 -16.94
CA VAL A 282 -10.04 -14.98 -17.86
C VAL A 282 -8.83 -14.39 -18.58
N TRP A 283 -9.03 -13.30 -19.32
CA TRP A 283 -7.96 -12.66 -20.10
C TRP A 283 -6.92 -11.92 -19.27
N ALA A 284 -7.28 -11.55 -18.04
CA ALA A 284 -6.35 -10.89 -17.12
C ALA A 284 -5.37 -11.87 -16.46
N LEU A 285 -5.68 -13.16 -16.41
CA LEU A 285 -4.87 -14.14 -15.69
C LEU A 285 -3.89 -14.91 -16.58
N THR A 286 -4.25 -15.13 -17.86
CA THR A 286 -3.44 -15.97 -18.74
C THR A 286 -3.72 -15.73 -20.21
N ASP A 287 -2.70 -15.92 -21.05
CA ASP A 287 -2.80 -15.96 -22.51
C ASP A 287 -2.91 -17.40 -23.05
N ASP A 288 -2.79 -18.41 -22.19
CA ASP A 288 -2.93 -19.82 -22.55
C ASP A 288 -4.41 -20.18 -22.82
N ALA A 289 -4.71 -20.57 -24.06
CA ALA A 289 -6.07 -20.83 -24.52
C ALA A 289 -6.75 -22.03 -23.81
N ASP A 290 -6.00 -23.01 -23.33
CA ASP A 290 -6.56 -24.17 -22.62
C ASP A 290 -6.92 -23.79 -21.18
N VAL A 291 -6.06 -23.01 -20.54
CA VAL A 291 -6.33 -22.46 -19.21
C VAL A 291 -7.48 -21.46 -19.26
N GLN A 292 -7.54 -20.60 -20.30
CA GLN A 292 -8.67 -19.68 -20.51
C GLN A 292 -10.00 -20.43 -20.59
N ARG A 293 -10.06 -21.50 -21.40
CA ARG A 293 -11.27 -22.34 -21.51
C ARG A 293 -11.69 -22.94 -20.17
N SER A 294 -10.73 -23.45 -19.42
CA SER A 294 -11.02 -24.01 -18.09
C SER A 294 -11.61 -22.97 -17.13
N ILE A 295 -11.10 -21.73 -17.14
CA ILE A 295 -11.64 -20.64 -16.31
C ILE A 295 -13.03 -20.21 -16.82
N GLU A 296 -13.26 -20.15 -18.14
CA GLU A 296 -14.55 -19.84 -18.76
C GLU A 296 -15.62 -20.90 -18.42
N GLU A 297 -15.28 -22.18 -18.39
CA GLU A 297 -16.17 -23.24 -17.95
C GLU A 297 -16.58 -23.08 -16.48
N VAL A 298 -15.60 -22.74 -15.61
CA VAL A 298 -15.88 -22.43 -14.21
C VAL A 298 -16.83 -21.24 -14.09
N ALA A 299 -16.55 -20.14 -14.81
CA ALA A 299 -17.39 -18.95 -14.79
C ALA A 299 -18.82 -19.25 -15.31
N SER A 300 -18.93 -20.02 -16.39
CA SER A 300 -20.23 -20.43 -16.97
C SER A 300 -21.03 -21.37 -16.07
N SER A 301 -20.37 -22.11 -15.17
CA SER A 301 -21.04 -22.96 -14.17
C SER A 301 -21.62 -22.15 -12.99
N ILE A 302 -21.26 -20.88 -12.87
CA ILE A 302 -21.67 -20.00 -11.76
C ILE A 302 -22.65 -18.94 -12.29
N PHE A 303 -22.36 -18.35 -13.45
CA PHE A 303 -23.16 -17.30 -14.07
C PHE A 303 -23.86 -17.86 -15.32
N GLU A 304 -25.15 -18.02 -15.25
CA GLU A 304 -25.99 -18.49 -16.37
C GLU A 304 -26.08 -17.48 -17.52
#